data_d6754f364a8bfd89cc122c5445c404f9
#
_entry.id   d6754f364a8bfd89cc122c5445c404f9
#
_cell.length_a   1.000
_cell.length_b   1.000
_cell.length_c   1.000
_cell.angle_alpha   90.00
_cell.angle_beta   90.00
_cell.angle_gamma   90.00
#
_symmetry.space_group_name_H-M   'P 1'
#
loop_
_entity.id
_entity.type
_entity.pdbx_description
1 polymer ?
#
loop_
_entity_poly.entity_id
_entity_poly.type
_entity_poly.pdbx_seq_one_letter_code
_entity_poly.pdbx_strand_id
1 'polypeptide(L)'
;MIEFECSCDMKKHRAPLEGCEISSGALEKIPQILADYSKIYVVADENTYAAAGKRVEEILKAAGKHHRTLVLDGETVLPNVETLGKIILFANDPLAKSNIFEYSPMPDFILAVGSGTVNDSCRLASYRLRLP
;
A
#
# COMPACT_ATOMS: atom_id res chain seq x y z
N MET A 1 -7.75 -4.51 -15.74
CA MET A 1 -9.07 -3.80 -15.77
C MET A 1 -10.17 -4.84 -15.64
N ILE A 2 -11.06 -4.70 -14.67
CA ILE A 2 -12.17 -5.63 -14.43
C ILE A 2 -13.42 -5.07 -15.11
N GLU A 3 -14.10 -5.89 -15.94
CA GLU A 3 -15.40 -5.57 -16.55
C GLU A 3 -16.47 -6.45 -15.93
N PHE A 4 -17.65 -5.90 -15.66
CA PHE A 4 -18.78 -6.67 -15.16
C PHE A 4 -20.10 -6.14 -15.71
N GLU A 5 -21.09 -7.03 -15.88
CA GLU A 5 -22.44 -6.66 -16.28
C GLU A 5 -23.26 -6.26 -15.06
N CYS A 6 -24.11 -5.30 -15.25
CA CYS A 6 -24.98 -4.76 -14.21
C CYS A 6 -26.41 -4.62 -14.75
N SER A 7 -27.40 -4.75 -13.88
CA SER A 7 -28.82 -4.52 -14.20
C SER A 7 -29.23 -3.05 -14.27
N CYS A 8 -28.28 -2.12 -14.10
CA CYS A 8 -28.52 -0.69 -14.26
C CYS A 8 -28.60 -0.28 -15.76
N ASP A 9 -28.94 0.97 -16.04
CA ASP A 9 -29.06 1.51 -17.41
C ASP A 9 -27.75 1.46 -18.21
N MET A 10 -26.60 1.43 -17.52
CA MET A 10 -25.29 1.18 -18.13
C MET A 10 -25.00 -0.32 -18.13
N LYS A 11 -25.14 -0.95 -19.26
CA LYS A 11 -25.02 -2.41 -19.41
C LYS A 11 -23.64 -3.00 -19.06
N LYS A 12 -22.58 -2.20 -19.11
CA LYS A 12 -21.22 -2.62 -18.77
C LYS A 12 -20.53 -1.59 -17.90
N HIS A 13 -19.98 -2.03 -16.80
CA HIS A 13 -19.13 -1.24 -15.94
C HIS A 13 -17.68 -1.67 -16.08
N ARG A 14 -16.77 -0.69 -15.95
CA ARG A 14 -15.33 -0.91 -15.94
C ARG A 14 -14.75 -0.37 -14.65
N ALA A 15 -14.06 -1.21 -13.91
CA ALA A 15 -13.25 -0.80 -12.78
C ALA A 15 -11.76 -0.82 -13.18
N PRO A 16 -11.01 0.27 -12.93
CA PRO A 16 -9.57 0.31 -13.24
C PRO A 16 -8.77 -0.47 -12.18
N LEU A 17 -9.14 -1.74 -11.98
CA LEU A 17 -8.50 -2.67 -11.07
C LEU A 17 -7.78 -3.75 -11.86
N GLU A 18 -6.58 -4.12 -11.44
CA GLU A 18 -5.83 -5.23 -12.04
C GLU A 18 -6.32 -6.58 -11.52
N GLY A 19 -6.78 -6.62 -10.26
CA GLY A 19 -7.33 -7.81 -9.64
C GLY A 19 -8.09 -7.50 -8.36
N CYS A 20 -8.84 -8.47 -7.90
CA CYS A 20 -9.52 -8.48 -6.60
C CYS A 20 -9.55 -9.90 -6.06
N GLU A 21 -9.11 -10.06 -4.82
CA GLU A 21 -9.13 -11.35 -4.13
C GLU A 21 -9.93 -11.21 -2.82
N ILE A 22 -11.01 -11.96 -2.72
CA ILE A 22 -11.89 -12.00 -1.54
C ILE A 22 -12.05 -13.45 -1.12
N SER A 23 -11.20 -13.89 -0.22
CA SER A 23 -11.25 -15.27 0.31
C SER A 23 -10.57 -15.37 1.66
N SER A 24 -10.86 -16.43 2.40
CA SER A 24 -10.06 -16.80 3.57
C SER A 24 -8.62 -17.06 3.12
N GLY A 25 -7.64 -16.47 3.81
CA GLY A 25 -6.22 -16.60 3.46
C GLY A 25 -5.78 -15.73 2.29
N ALA A 26 -6.56 -14.72 1.86
CA ALA A 26 -6.18 -13.81 0.78
C ALA A 26 -4.82 -13.13 0.99
N LEU A 27 -4.43 -12.85 2.25
CA LEU A 27 -3.13 -12.26 2.57
C LEU A 27 -1.94 -13.11 2.06
N GLU A 28 -2.08 -14.43 2.06
CA GLU A 28 -1.01 -15.34 1.62
C GLU A 28 -0.72 -15.22 0.11
N LYS A 29 -1.60 -14.57 -0.64
CA LYS A 29 -1.42 -14.31 -2.08
C LYS A 29 -0.64 -13.03 -2.38
N ILE A 30 -0.34 -12.20 -1.36
CA ILE A 30 0.42 -10.96 -1.52
C ILE A 30 1.73 -11.15 -2.30
N PRO A 31 2.59 -12.14 -2.01
CA PRO A 31 3.83 -12.31 -2.76
C PRO A 31 3.63 -12.61 -4.24
N GLN A 32 2.55 -13.31 -4.58
CA GLN A 32 2.21 -13.61 -5.97
C GLN A 32 1.68 -12.36 -6.69
N ILE A 33 0.80 -11.60 -6.02
CA ILE A 33 0.23 -10.35 -6.56
C ILE A 33 1.33 -9.31 -6.79
N LEU A 34 2.31 -9.26 -5.88
CA LEU A 34 3.43 -8.31 -5.92
C LEU A 34 4.71 -8.93 -6.50
N ALA A 35 4.59 -9.94 -7.38
CA ALA A 35 5.76 -10.66 -7.91
C ALA A 35 6.77 -9.74 -8.59
N ASP A 36 6.29 -8.76 -9.35
CA ASP A 36 7.11 -7.83 -10.13
C ASP A 36 7.73 -6.69 -9.32
N TYR A 37 7.35 -6.56 -8.03
CA TYR A 37 7.83 -5.50 -7.15
C TYR A 37 8.80 -6.04 -6.10
N SER A 38 9.91 -5.34 -5.88
CA SER A 38 10.99 -5.75 -4.97
C SER A 38 10.98 -4.97 -3.67
N LYS A 39 10.60 -3.69 -3.72
CA LYS A 39 10.61 -2.76 -2.59
C LYS A 39 9.19 -2.32 -2.27
N ILE A 40 8.65 -2.88 -1.23
CA ILE A 40 7.27 -2.67 -0.83
C ILE A 40 7.25 -1.79 0.42
N TYR A 41 6.63 -0.62 0.34
CA TYR A 41 6.41 0.21 1.52
C TYR A 41 4.98 0.02 2.01
N VAL A 42 4.87 -0.46 3.24
CA VAL A 42 3.58 -0.76 3.89
C VAL A 42 3.12 0.47 4.66
N VAL A 43 1.86 0.83 4.51
CA VAL A 43 1.24 1.91 5.28
C VAL A 43 -0.01 1.37 5.95
N ALA A 44 -0.11 1.55 7.26
CA ALA A 44 -1.24 1.15 8.08
C ALA A 44 -1.54 2.23 9.14
N ASP A 45 -2.70 2.20 9.75
CA ASP A 45 -2.94 2.84 11.04
C ASP A 45 -2.68 1.84 12.19
N GLU A 46 -2.71 2.28 13.44
CA GLU A 46 -2.42 1.42 14.60
C GLU A 46 -3.36 0.22 14.67
N ASN A 47 -4.66 0.40 14.40
CA ASN A 47 -5.66 -0.66 14.46
C ASN A 47 -5.45 -1.69 13.35
N THR A 48 -5.26 -1.22 12.12
CA THR A 48 -5.09 -2.09 10.97
C THR A 48 -3.72 -2.76 10.95
N TYR A 49 -2.70 -2.10 11.51
CA TYR A 49 -1.41 -2.75 11.74
C TYR A 49 -1.51 -3.91 12.74
N ALA A 50 -2.22 -3.71 13.85
CA ALA A 50 -2.45 -4.77 14.82
C ALA A 50 -3.30 -5.92 14.23
N ALA A 51 -4.29 -5.60 13.40
CA ALA A 51 -5.18 -6.59 12.81
C ALA A 51 -4.53 -7.42 11.69
N ALA A 52 -3.75 -6.80 10.84
CA ALA A 52 -3.20 -7.44 9.63
C ALA A 52 -1.76 -7.03 9.29
N GLY A 53 -1.33 -5.82 9.64
CA GLY A 53 -0.03 -5.26 9.23
C GLY A 53 1.15 -6.13 9.62
N LYS A 54 1.17 -6.66 10.85
CA LYS A 54 2.22 -7.59 11.32
C LYS A 54 2.30 -8.84 10.46
N ARG A 55 1.14 -9.41 10.09
CA ARG A 55 1.11 -10.59 9.23
C ARG A 55 1.59 -10.28 7.82
N VAL A 56 1.26 -9.11 7.30
CA VAL A 56 1.76 -8.65 6.00
C VAL A 56 3.29 -8.54 5.99
N GLU A 57 3.90 -7.96 7.03
CA GLU A 57 5.37 -7.90 7.15
C GLU A 57 6.02 -9.28 7.18
N GLU A 58 5.46 -10.23 7.95
CA GLU A 58 5.93 -11.61 8.00
C GLU A 58 5.91 -12.27 6.62
N ILE A 59 4.80 -12.07 5.87
CA ILE A 59 4.63 -12.60 4.52
C ILE A 59 5.66 -12.00 3.56
N LEU A 60 5.85 -10.68 3.59
CA LEU A 60 6.82 -9.99 2.75
C LEU A 60 8.26 -10.44 3.07
N LYS A 61 8.59 -10.56 4.35
CA LYS A 61 9.89 -11.05 4.82
C LYS A 61 10.14 -12.49 4.37
N ALA A 62 9.16 -13.37 4.53
CA ALA A 62 9.26 -14.76 4.09
C ALA A 62 9.44 -14.88 2.57
N ALA A 63 8.85 -13.96 1.81
CA ALA A 63 8.99 -13.88 0.35
C ALA A 63 10.30 -13.19 -0.11
N GLY A 64 11.17 -12.78 0.81
CA GLY A 64 12.43 -12.09 0.49
C GLY A 64 12.24 -10.68 -0.10
N LYS A 65 11.06 -10.07 0.10
CA LYS A 65 10.77 -8.71 -0.36
C LYS A 65 11.38 -7.69 0.60
N HIS A 66 12.08 -6.70 0.06
CA HIS A 66 12.51 -5.55 0.86
C HIS A 66 11.28 -4.73 1.24
N HIS A 67 11.07 -4.50 2.52
CA HIS A 67 9.93 -3.71 2.98
C HIS A 67 10.28 -2.76 4.12
N ARG A 68 9.51 -1.72 4.23
CA ARG A 68 9.47 -0.78 5.36
C ARG A 68 8.01 -0.52 5.68
N THR A 69 7.72 -0.21 6.93
CA THR A 69 6.36 0.05 7.39
C THR A 69 6.25 1.42 8.04
N LEU A 70 5.24 2.17 7.64
CA LEU A 70 4.75 3.36 8.31
C LEU A 70 3.45 3.02 9.02
N VAL A 71 3.42 3.18 10.32
CA VAL A 71 2.18 3.14 11.11
C VAL A 71 1.78 4.57 11.40
N LEU A 72 0.65 4.98 10.85
CA LEU A 72 0.06 6.29 11.09
C LEU A 72 -0.49 6.35 12.52
N ASP A 73 0.00 7.29 13.29
CA ASP A 73 -0.34 7.50 14.69
C ASP A 73 -1.66 8.29 14.85
N GLY A 74 -2.34 8.06 15.98
CA GLY A 74 -3.53 8.78 16.42
C GLY A 74 -4.80 7.92 16.47
N GLU A 75 -5.73 8.31 17.33
CA GLU A 75 -7.02 7.62 17.52
C GLU A 75 -7.85 7.58 16.22
N THR A 76 -7.72 8.62 15.40
CA THR A 76 -8.41 8.72 14.11
C THR A 76 -7.48 9.29 13.05
N VAL A 77 -7.15 8.48 12.08
CA VAL A 77 -6.41 8.93 10.89
C VAL A 77 -7.37 9.59 9.91
N LEU A 78 -7.08 10.83 9.53
CA LEU A 78 -7.89 11.59 8.59
C LEU A 78 -7.23 11.63 7.20
N PRO A 79 -8.00 11.61 6.11
CA PRO A 79 -7.49 11.74 4.75
C PRO A 79 -7.18 13.23 4.43
N ASN A 80 -6.20 13.78 5.10
CA ASN A 80 -5.81 15.20 5.01
C ASN A 80 -4.38 15.37 4.51
N VAL A 81 -3.96 16.63 4.37
CA VAL A 81 -2.62 16.99 3.88
C VAL A 81 -1.52 16.49 4.80
N GLU A 82 -1.76 16.44 6.10
CA GLU A 82 -0.79 15.94 7.08
C GLU A 82 -0.51 14.45 6.87
N THR A 83 -1.57 13.64 6.78
CA THR A 83 -1.47 12.20 6.52
C THR A 83 -0.78 11.94 5.18
N LEU A 84 -1.19 12.66 4.13
CA LEU A 84 -0.55 12.57 2.81
C LEU A 84 0.93 12.94 2.89
N GLY A 85 1.27 14.02 3.61
CA GLY A 85 2.64 14.46 3.81
C GLY A 85 3.50 13.40 4.51
N LYS A 86 2.98 12.76 5.57
CA LYS A 86 3.68 11.66 6.27
C LYS A 86 4.00 10.51 5.32
N ILE A 87 3.05 10.10 4.48
CA ILE A 87 3.25 8.99 3.52
C ILE A 87 4.28 9.39 2.45
N ILE A 88 4.17 10.57 1.87
CA ILE A 88 5.11 11.05 0.84
C ILE A 88 6.54 11.17 1.40
N LEU A 89 6.69 11.75 2.59
CA LEU A 89 7.99 11.87 3.25
C LEU A 89 8.57 10.49 3.56
N PHE A 90 7.77 9.57 4.07
CA PHE A 90 8.19 8.20 4.33
C PHE A 90 8.68 7.48 3.06
N ALA A 91 7.95 7.62 1.96
CA ALA A 91 8.31 7.01 0.69
C ALA A 91 9.59 7.62 0.09
N ASN A 92 9.83 8.90 0.34
CA ASN A 92 10.97 9.65 -0.22
C ASN A 92 12.04 9.97 0.83
N ASP A 93 12.08 9.22 1.94
CA ASP A 93 12.93 9.54 3.10
C ASP A 93 14.42 9.42 2.78
N PRO A 94 15.14 10.54 2.68
CA PRO A 94 16.59 10.54 2.44
C PRO A 94 17.39 10.09 3.66
N LEU A 95 16.79 10.10 4.87
CA LEU A 95 17.45 9.73 6.13
C LEU A 95 17.42 8.22 6.40
N ALA A 96 16.68 7.46 5.61
CA ALA A 96 16.78 5.99 5.62
C ALA A 96 18.12 5.49 5.07
N LYS A 97 19.02 6.40 4.69
CA LYS A 97 20.36 6.10 4.22
C LYS A 97 21.27 5.86 5.40
N SER A 98 21.80 4.67 5.51
CA SER A 98 22.89 4.35 6.43
C SER A 98 24.20 5.06 6.04
N ASN A 99 24.30 5.56 4.81
CA ASN A 99 25.41 6.33 4.27
C ASN A 99 24.92 7.45 3.36
N ILE A 100 25.51 8.65 3.50
CA ILE A 100 25.21 9.82 2.66
C ILE A 100 25.44 9.62 1.15
N PHE A 101 26.08 8.52 0.76
CA PHE A 101 26.34 8.16 -0.64
C PHE A 101 25.44 7.06 -1.17
N GLU A 102 24.65 6.38 -0.30
CA GLU A 102 23.66 5.41 -0.76
C GLU A 102 22.33 6.11 -0.99
N TYR A 103 21.95 6.20 -2.25
CA TYR A 103 20.61 6.61 -2.64
C TYR A 103 19.63 5.54 -2.15
N SER A 104 18.79 5.88 -1.17
CA SER A 104 17.65 5.01 -0.81
C SER A 104 16.66 5.14 -1.96
N PRO A 105 16.54 4.13 -2.81
CA PRO A 105 15.61 4.23 -3.91
C PRO A 105 14.19 4.26 -3.36
N MET A 106 13.33 5.04 -4.02
CA MET A 106 11.90 5.04 -3.76
C MET A 106 11.34 3.61 -3.78
N PRO A 107 10.23 3.34 -3.09
CA PRO A 107 9.58 2.04 -3.20
C PRO A 107 9.14 1.80 -4.65
N ASP A 108 9.03 0.53 -5.01
CA ASP A 108 8.43 0.13 -6.27
C ASP A 108 6.90 0.11 -6.15
N PHE A 109 6.40 -0.04 -4.92
CA PHE A 109 4.98 -0.17 -4.62
C PHE A 109 4.65 0.30 -3.20
N ILE A 110 3.49 0.95 -3.02
CA ILE A 110 2.91 1.27 -1.71
C ILE A 110 1.75 0.33 -1.45
N LEU A 111 1.87 -0.48 -0.39
CA LEU A 111 0.84 -1.41 0.06
C LEU A 111 0.06 -0.80 1.21
N ALA A 112 -1.18 -0.40 0.96
CA ALA A 112 -2.09 0.08 1.99
C ALA A 112 -2.70 -1.11 2.75
N VAL A 113 -2.56 -1.11 4.07
CA VAL A 113 -3.19 -2.08 4.96
C VAL A 113 -4.17 -1.31 5.84
N GLY A 114 -5.43 -1.23 5.43
CA GLY A 114 -6.37 -0.47 6.24
C GLY A 114 -7.72 -0.18 5.63
N SER A 115 -8.38 0.76 6.28
CA SER A 115 -9.66 1.32 5.89
C SER A 115 -9.58 2.18 4.62
N GLY A 116 -10.72 2.73 4.19
CA GLY A 116 -10.79 3.66 3.07
C GLY A 116 -9.83 4.84 3.22
N THR A 117 -9.69 5.40 4.43
CA THR A 117 -8.77 6.53 4.69
C THR A 117 -7.31 6.20 4.35
N VAL A 118 -6.81 5.06 4.84
CA VAL A 118 -5.44 4.63 4.55
C VAL A 118 -5.28 4.36 3.06
N ASN A 119 -6.24 3.64 2.46
CA ASN A 119 -6.21 3.32 1.05
C ASN A 119 -6.23 4.56 0.15
N ASP A 120 -7.13 5.51 0.40
CA ASP A 120 -7.25 6.73 -0.41
C ASP A 120 -6.02 7.63 -0.27
N SER A 121 -5.47 7.74 0.94
CA SER A 121 -4.24 8.49 1.19
C SER A 121 -3.03 7.87 0.47
N CYS A 122 -2.90 6.54 0.51
CA CYS A 122 -1.84 5.82 -0.21
C CYS A 122 -2.00 5.95 -1.73
N ARG A 123 -3.23 5.82 -2.24
CA ARG A 123 -3.52 5.98 -3.67
C ARG A 123 -3.16 7.38 -4.17
N LEU A 124 -3.48 8.43 -3.40
CA LEU A 124 -3.10 9.79 -3.75
C LEU A 124 -1.58 9.99 -3.67
N ALA A 125 -0.93 9.41 -2.65
CA ALA A 125 0.53 9.46 -2.54
C ALA A 125 1.21 8.76 -3.73
N SER A 126 0.78 7.54 -4.08
CA SER A 126 1.27 6.80 -5.25
C SER A 126 1.13 7.61 -6.53
N TYR A 127 -0.04 8.20 -6.76
CA TYR A 127 -0.26 9.07 -7.92
C TYR A 127 0.73 10.25 -7.96
N ARG A 128 0.97 10.93 -6.83
CA ARG A 128 1.91 12.05 -6.73
C ARG A 128 3.36 11.62 -6.96
N LEU A 129 3.72 10.44 -6.51
CA LEU A 129 5.05 9.86 -6.63
C LEU A 129 5.25 9.08 -7.94
N ARG A 130 4.21 8.97 -8.77
CA ARG A 130 4.20 8.17 -10.02
C ARG A 130 4.52 6.70 -9.80
N LEU A 131 4.01 6.15 -8.71
CA LEU A 131 4.04 4.73 -8.39
C LEU A 131 2.75 4.06 -8.89
N PRO A 132 2.77 2.74 -9.12
CA PRO A 132 1.59 1.98 -9.44
C PRO A 132 0.52 2.04 -8.35
#